data_203afc94ac05601b42760a4492f6eb2b
#
_entry.id   203afc94ac05601b42760a4492f6eb2b
#
_cell.length_a   1.000
_cell.length_b   1.000
_cell.length_c   1.000
_cell.angle_alpha   90.00
_cell.angle_beta   90.00
_cell.angle_gamma   90.00
#
_symmetry.space_group_name_H-M   'P 1'
#
loop_
_entity.id
_entity.type
_entity.pdbx_description
1 polymer ?
#
loop_
_entity_poly.entity_id
_entity_poly.type
_entity_poly.pdbx_seq_one_letter_code
_entity_poly.pdbx_strand_id
1 'polypeptide(L)'
;PEKEIEFKYPLFDFPYLNSIIEEHNLHRVRLMNLKSKTCYSYHKDQGKRFHIPIITNENCFFVVDEEIKRFPADGNYYILDTDKKHTAINASWYDRIHLIGNL
;
A
#
# COMPACT_ATOMS: atom_id res chain seq x y z
N PRO A 1 12.01 5.69 2.46
CA PRO A 1 11.43 6.11 1.19
C PRO A 1 9.92 6.28 1.19
N GLU A 2 9.14 5.40 1.86
CA GLU A 2 7.69 5.57 1.95
C GLU A 2 7.36 6.42 3.15
N LYS A 3 6.54 7.45 2.94
CA LYS A 3 6.15 8.36 4.01
C LYS A 3 4.66 8.23 4.30
N GLU A 4 4.36 8.21 5.59
CA GLU A 4 3.00 8.33 6.07
C GLU A 4 2.55 9.77 5.88
N ILE A 5 1.34 9.97 5.35
CA ILE A 5 0.77 11.30 5.15
C ILE A 5 -0.46 11.48 6.02
N GLU A 6 -0.67 12.71 6.49
CA GLU A 6 -1.84 13.01 7.29
C GLU A 6 -3.11 12.93 6.46
N PHE A 7 -4.17 12.40 7.07
CA PHE A 7 -5.48 12.45 6.48
C PHE A 7 -6.03 13.88 6.56
N LYS A 8 -6.21 14.50 5.41
CA LYS A 8 -6.88 15.79 5.31
C LYS A 8 -8.39 15.65 5.30
N TYR A 9 -8.88 14.45 5.02
CA TYR A 9 -10.29 14.13 4.93
C TYR A 9 -10.63 13.05 5.95
N PRO A 10 -11.73 13.17 6.69
CA PRO A 10 -12.16 12.15 7.63
C PRO A 10 -12.44 10.81 6.92
N LEU A 11 -12.09 9.71 7.57
CA LEU A 11 -12.36 8.38 7.04
C LEU A 11 -13.85 8.11 6.85
N PHE A 12 -14.71 8.75 7.61
CA PHE A 12 -16.14 8.58 7.48
C PHE A 12 -16.73 9.15 6.18
N ASP A 13 -15.97 9.94 5.44
CA ASP A 13 -16.37 10.37 4.10
C ASP A 13 -16.28 9.22 3.09
N PHE A 14 -15.75 8.09 3.54
CA PHE A 14 -15.60 6.89 2.73
C PHE A 14 -16.32 5.71 3.41
N PRO A 15 -17.66 5.65 3.37
CA PRO A 15 -18.41 4.57 4.05
C PRO A 15 -17.98 3.16 3.64
N TYR A 16 -17.64 2.99 2.39
CA TYR A 16 -17.08 1.76 1.85
C TYR A 16 -15.79 1.36 2.57
N LEU A 17 -14.91 2.31 2.81
CA LEU A 17 -13.65 2.07 3.49
C LEU A 17 -13.88 1.65 4.95
N ASN A 18 -14.81 2.31 5.65
CA ASN A 18 -15.13 1.95 7.02
C ASN A 18 -15.64 0.50 7.11
N SER A 19 -16.46 0.08 6.15
CA SER A 19 -16.93 -1.30 6.09
C SER A 19 -15.77 -2.29 5.93
N ILE A 20 -14.80 -1.97 5.08
CA ILE A 20 -13.62 -2.80 4.87
C ILE A 20 -12.76 -2.87 6.13
N ILE A 21 -12.58 -1.75 6.81
CA ILE A 21 -11.80 -1.71 8.06
C ILE A 21 -12.41 -2.62 9.10
N GLU A 22 -13.73 -2.58 9.28
CA GLU A 22 -14.45 -3.45 10.23
C GLU A 22 -14.39 -4.91 9.81
N GLU A 23 -14.71 -5.19 8.56
CA GLU A 23 -14.76 -6.56 8.04
C GLU A 23 -13.44 -7.31 8.19
N HIS A 24 -12.33 -6.63 7.96
CA HIS A 24 -10.99 -7.21 8.02
C HIS A 24 -10.26 -6.93 9.33
N ASN A 25 -10.89 -6.22 10.26
CA ASN A 25 -10.28 -5.86 11.55
C ASN A 25 -8.91 -5.18 11.37
N LEU A 26 -8.87 -4.19 10.50
CA LEU A 26 -7.61 -3.52 10.16
C LEU A 26 -7.13 -2.60 11.28
N HIS A 27 -5.83 -2.61 11.50
CA HIS A 27 -5.12 -1.75 12.44
C HIS A 27 -4.21 -0.77 11.70
N ARG A 28 -3.95 0.38 12.31
CA ARG A 28 -3.04 1.39 11.75
C ARG A 28 -3.35 1.74 10.30
N VAL A 29 -4.59 2.03 10.01
CA VAL A 29 -4.99 2.47 8.67
C VAL A 29 -4.41 3.86 8.40
N ARG A 30 -3.67 3.99 7.29
CA ARG A 30 -2.93 5.19 6.95
C ARG A 30 -2.74 5.34 5.45
N LEU A 31 -2.50 6.58 5.01
CA LEU A 31 -2.05 6.84 3.64
C LEU A 31 -0.54 6.86 3.61
N MET A 32 0.04 6.14 2.66
CA MET A 32 1.49 6.06 2.50
C MET A 32 1.87 6.52 1.11
N ASN A 33 2.84 7.43 1.05
CA ASN A 33 3.35 8.00 -0.18
C ASN A 33 4.74 7.43 -0.48
N LEU A 34 4.84 6.64 -1.53
CA LEU A 34 6.13 6.22 -2.08
C LEU A 34 6.51 7.19 -3.19
N LYS A 35 7.50 8.01 -2.92
CA LYS A 35 7.93 9.07 -3.84
C LYS A 35 8.46 8.51 -5.14
N SER A 36 8.37 9.33 -6.21
CA SER A 36 8.89 8.97 -7.51
C SER A 36 10.38 8.60 -7.43
N LYS A 37 10.81 7.66 -8.24
CA LYS A 37 12.20 7.21 -8.34
C LYS A 37 12.79 6.72 -7.02
N THR A 38 11.99 5.99 -6.24
CA THR A 38 12.38 5.50 -4.92
C THR A 38 12.07 4.01 -4.79
N CYS A 39 12.89 3.32 -4.03
CA CYS A 39 12.62 1.94 -3.63
C CYS A 39 13.10 1.69 -2.20
N TYR A 40 12.52 0.66 -1.58
CA TYR A 40 12.96 0.15 -0.28
C TYR A 40 14.15 -0.80 -0.44
N SER A 41 14.78 -1.11 0.69
CA SER A 41 15.61 -2.30 0.78
C SER A 41 14.75 -3.57 0.69
N TYR A 42 15.33 -4.65 0.24
CA TYR A 42 14.66 -5.95 0.17
C TYR A 42 14.73 -6.58 1.56
N HIS A 43 13.57 -6.70 2.23
CA HIS A 43 13.51 -7.05 3.66
C HIS A 43 12.25 -7.86 4.01
N LYS A 44 12.17 -8.29 5.26
CA LYS A 44 11.00 -8.95 5.84
C LYS A 44 10.44 -8.10 6.97
N ASP A 45 9.11 -8.14 7.12
CA ASP A 45 8.39 -7.62 8.27
C ASP A 45 7.48 -8.72 8.80
N GLN A 46 6.85 -8.48 9.95
CA GLN A 46 5.88 -9.43 10.49
C GLN A 46 4.49 -9.14 9.96
N GLY A 47 3.78 -10.22 9.59
CA GLY A 47 2.36 -10.17 9.29
C GLY A 47 2.05 -9.90 7.83
N LYS A 48 0.85 -9.40 7.62
CA LYS A 48 0.33 -9.07 6.31
C LYS A 48 -0.14 -7.63 6.30
N ARG A 49 -0.05 -7.00 5.14
CA ARG A 49 -0.50 -5.62 4.94
C ARG A 49 -1.62 -5.60 3.91
N PHE A 50 -2.65 -4.86 4.26
CA PHE A 50 -3.80 -4.61 3.39
C PHE A 50 -3.53 -3.32 2.62
N HIS A 51 -3.67 -3.35 1.30
CA HIS A 51 -3.41 -2.21 0.42
C HIS A 51 -4.63 -1.86 -0.40
N ILE A 52 -4.99 -0.58 -0.42
CA ILE A 52 -5.91 -0.04 -1.42
C ILE A 52 -5.11 1.00 -2.21
N PRO A 53 -4.75 0.70 -3.47
CA PRO A 53 -4.07 1.67 -4.31
C PRO A 53 -5.00 2.85 -4.62
N ILE A 54 -4.53 4.07 -4.37
CA ILE A 54 -5.27 5.30 -4.65
C ILE A 54 -4.73 5.97 -5.90
N ILE A 55 -3.41 6.18 -5.95
CA ILE A 55 -2.71 6.73 -7.10
C ILE A 55 -1.52 5.82 -7.38
N THR A 56 -1.49 5.22 -8.55
CA THR A 56 -0.41 4.34 -8.96
C THR A 56 -0.32 4.29 -10.48
N ASN A 57 0.70 3.61 -10.98
CA ASN A 57 0.87 3.35 -12.41
C ASN A 57 1.67 2.06 -12.60
N GLU A 58 1.85 1.62 -13.84
CA GLU A 58 2.50 0.36 -14.16
C GLU A 58 3.98 0.27 -13.76
N ASN A 59 4.62 1.42 -13.49
CA ASN A 59 6.02 1.49 -13.05
C ASN A 59 6.14 1.49 -11.53
N CYS A 60 5.05 1.31 -10.81
CA CYS A 60 5.02 1.10 -9.37
C CYS A 60 4.66 -0.35 -9.10
N PHE A 61 5.53 -1.06 -8.39
CA PHE A 61 5.31 -2.49 -8.16
C PHE A 61 6.03 -2.95 -6.89
N PHE A 62 5.67 -4.15 -6.47
CA PHE A 62 6.34 -4.86 -5.39
C PHE A 62 7.15 -6.01 -5.97
N VAL A 63 8.25 -6.34 -5.33
CA VAL A 63 8.93 -7.62 -5.55
C VAL A 63 8.76 -8.42 -4.26
N VAL A 64 8.15 -9.59 -4.38
CA VAL A 64 7.87 -10.48 -3.25
C VAL A 64 8.41 -11.85 -3.59
N ASP A 65 9.36 -12.36 -2.80
CA ASP A 65 10.01 -13.65 -3.08
C ASP A 65 10.50 -13.74 -4.54
N GLU A 66 11.14 -12.67 -5.01
CA GLU A 66 11.67 -12.57 -6.38
C GLU A 66 10.61 -12.48 -7.48
N GLU A 67 9.33 -12.36 -7.14
CA GLU A 67 8.24 -12.17 -8.10
C GLU A 67 7.73 -10.74 -8.08
N ILE A 68 7.45 -10.22 -9.27
CA ILE A 68 6.87 -8.88 -9.42
C ILE A 68 5.36 -8.95 -9.20
N LYS A 69 4.84 -8.06 -8.35
CA LYS A 69 3.41 -7.91 -8.09
C LYS A 69 3.00 -6.46 -8.35
N ARG A 70 1.97 -6.27 -9.15
CA ARG A 70 1.38 -4.95 -9.40
C ARG A 70 -0.02 -4.89 -8.83
N PHE A 71 -0.29 -3.83 -8.09
CA PHE A 71 -1.61 -3.56 -7.52
C PHE A 71 -2.19 -2.33 -8.22
N PRO A 72 -3.12 -2.51 -9.15
CA PRO A 72 -3.71 -1.36 -9.86
C PRO A 72 -4.70 -0.59 -8.97
N ALA A 73 -4.91 0.69 -9.28
CA ALA A 73 -5.91 1.51 -8.62
C ALA A 73 -7.28 1.27 -9.27
N ASP A 74 -7.84 0.11 -9.02
CA ASP A 74 -9.08 -0.38 -9.65
C ASP A 74 -10.26 -0.49 -8.68
N GLY A 75 -10.13 0.09 -7.48
CA GLY A 75 -11.15 0.02 -6.45
C GLY A 75 -11.10 -1.25 -5.61
N ASN A 76 -10.20 -2.17 -5.92
CA ASN A 76 -10.02 -3.39 -5.14
C ASN A 76 -8.93 -3.23 -4.08
N TYR A 77 -8.96 -4.12 -3.11
CA TYR A 77 -7.87 -4.24 -2.14
C TYR A 77 -6.97 -5.42 -2.49
N TYR A 78 -5.76 -5.37 -1.97
CA TYR A 78 -4.74 -6.40 -2.18
C TYR A 78 -4.04 -6.69 -0.87
N ILE A 79 -3.64 -7.92 -0.65
CA ILE A 79 -2.93 -8.33 0.56
C ILE A 79 -1.50 -8.67 0.20
N LEU A 80 -0.56 -7.98 0.87
CA LEU A 80 0.86 -8.22 0.74
C LEU A 80 1.35 -9.01 1.96
N ASP A 81 1.93 -10.18 1.71
CA ASP A 81 2.52 -11.00 2.76
C ASP A 81 3.93 -10.50 3.07
N THR A 82 4.04 -9.69 4.11
CA THR A 82 5.31 -9.08 4.49
C THR A 82 6.23 -10.02 5.27
N ASP A 83 5.76 -11.21 5.64
CA ASP A 83 6.63 -12.27 6.18
C ASP A 83 7.59 -12.78 5.11
N LYS A 84 7.23 -12.63 3.84
CA LYS A 84 8.10 -12.92 2.71
C LYS A 84 9.02 -11.74 2.44
N LYS A 85 10.21 -12.05 1.91
CA LYS A 85 11.17 -11.00 1.53
C LYS A 85 10.58 -10.14 0.43
N HIS A 86 10.54 -8.83 0.64
CA HIS A 86 9.84 -7.92 -0.27
C HIS A 86 10.46 -6.53 -0.31
N THR A 87 10.16 -5.81 -1.37
CA THR A 87 10.40 -4.37 -1.49
C THR A 87 9.31 -3.73 -2.32
N ALA A 88 9.15 -2.43 -2.16
CA ALA A 88 8.28 -1.61 -3.00
C ALA A 88 9.15 -0.70 -3.87
N ILE A 89 8.81 -0.59 -5.14
CA ILE A 89 9.56 0.20 -6.11
C ILE A 89 8.62 1.16 -6.82
N ASN A 90 9.02 2.42 -6.89
CA ASN A 90 8.37 3.41 -7.74
C ASN A 90 9.40 3.94 -8.73
N ALA A 91 9.39 3.38 -9.94
CA ALA A 91 10.28 3.77 -11.02
C ALA A 91 9.67 4.85 -11.92
N SER A 92 8.55 5.45 -11.51
CA SER A 92 7.84 6.45 -12.29
C SER A 92 8.21 7.88 -11.90
N TRP A 93 7.67 8.85 -12.65
CA TRP A 93 7.83 10.27 -12.38
C TRP A 93 6.81 10.81 -11.37
N TYR A 94 5.86 9.98 -10.93
CA TYR A 94 4.77 10.39 -10.05
C TYR A 94 4.82 9.63 -8.74
N ASP A 95 4.41 10.27 -7.67
CA ASP A 95 4.31 9.61 -6.37
C ASP A 95 3.21 8.57 -6.38
N ARG A 96 3.44 7.44 -5.69
CA ARG A 96 2.44 6.40 -5.51
C ARG A 96 1.80 6.56 -4.13
N ILE A 97 0.47 6.55 -4.08
CA ILE A 97 -0.27 6.66 -2.83
C ILE A 97 -1.13 5.42 -2.65
N HIS A 98 -0.91 4.72 -1.54
CA HIS A 98 -1.74 3.61 -1.10
C HIS A 98 -2.33 3.90 0.27
N LEU A 99 -3.56 3.46 0.49
CA LEU A 99 -4.08 3.31 1.83
C LEU A 99 -3.64 1.94 2.31
N ILE A 100 -3.02 1.89 3.49
CA ILE A 100 -2.44 0.66 4.04
C ILE A 100 -3.02 0.42 5.43
N GLY A 101 -3.36 -0.82 5.71
CA GLY A 101 -3.75 -1.28 7.02
C GLY A 101 -3.00 -2.55 7.40
N ASN A 102 -2.83 -2.77 8.69
CA ASN A 102 -2.26 -4.00 9.21
C ASN A 102 -3.39 -5.01 9.47
N LEU A 103 -3.17 -6.22 9.05
CA LEU A 103 -4.06 -7.33 9.36
C LEU A 103 -3.72 -7.99 10.69
#